data_42a0c855c8d4ffc8f98b587fdc992da2
#
_entry.id   42a0c855c8d4ffc8f98b587fdc992da2
#
_cell.length_a   1.000
_cell.length_b   1.000
_cell.length_c   1.000
_cell.angle_alpha   90.00
_cell.angle_beta   90.00
_cell.angle_gamma   90.00
#
_symmetry.space_group_name_H-M   'P 1'
#
loop_
_entity.id
_entity.type
_entity.pdbx_description
1 polymer ?
#
loop_
_entity_poly.entity_id
_entity_poly.type
_entity_poly.pdbx_seq_one_letter_code
_entity_poly.pdbx_strand_id
1 'polypeptide(L)' 'MENRKKTKYRAKELAEYLGIGLSTVWKWAKEGKIKAHNISRGVTVFDIEEVLADLGMN' A
#
# COMPACT_ATOMS: atom_id res chain seq x y z
N MET A 1 -18.08 -10.63 14.45
CA MET A 1 -17.62 -10.31 14.07
C MET A 1 -17.55 -9.85 12.94
N GLU A 2 -17.24 -9.28 12.53
CA GLU A 2 -17.43 -8.85 11.44
C GLU A 2 -16.53 -9.21 10.47
N ASN A 3 -16.78 -9.21 9.29
CA ASN A 3 -16.08 -9.53 8.29
C ASN A 3 -15.50 -8.40 7.70
N ARG A 4 -14.43 -7.88 8.08
CA ARG A 4 -13.85 -6.79 7.52
C ARG A 4 -12.95 -7.16 6.45
N LYS A 5 -13.00 -6.53 5.29
CA LYS A 5 -12.08 -6.73 4.24
C LYS A 5 -10.78 -6.14 4.66
N LYS A 6 -9.67 -6.75 4.32
CA LYS A 6 -8.35 -6.21 4.60
C LYS A 6 -8.08 -5.08 3.62
N THR A 7 -7.91 -3.89 4.15
CA THR A 7 -7.63 -2.73 3.30
C THR A 7 -6.27 -2.14 3.57
N LYS A 8 -5.63 -2.49 4.69
CA LYS A 8 -4.32 -1.94 5.03
C LYS A 8 -3.26 -3.00 4.80
N TYR A 9 -2.29 -2.67 3.99
CA TYR A 9 -1.23 -3.60 3.62
C TYR A 9 0.12 -3.03 3.99
N ARG A 10 1.01 -3.88 4.45
CA ARG A 10 2.40 -3.48 4.62
C ARG A 10 3.05 -3.49 3.25
N ALA A 11 4.22 -2.86 3.14
CA ALA A 11 4.87 -2.73 1.83
C ALA A 11 5.07 -4.07 1.15
N LYS A 12 5.50 -5.08 1.90
CA LYS A 12 5.74 -6.38 1.30
C LYS A 12 4.45 -7.00 0.79
N GLU A 13 3.39 -6.86 1.57
CA GLU A 13 2.09 -7.40 1.17
C GLU A 13 1.57 -6.67 -0.07
N LEU A 14 1.77 -5.36 -0.11
CA LEU A 14 1.33 -4.59 -1.25
C LEU A 14 2.10 -5.00 -2.50
N ALA A 15 3.41 -5.22 -2.36
CA ALA A 15 4.22 -5.65 -3.49
C ALA A 15 3.70 -6.98 -4.04
N GLU A 16 3.35 -7.90 -3.16
CA GLU A 16 2.83 -9.18 -3.59
C GLU A 16 1.47 -9.04 -4.26
N TYR A 17 0.65 -8.18 -3.71
CA TYR A 17 -0.68 -7.96 -4.27
C TYR A 17 -0.59 -7.40 -5.69
N LEU A 18 0.31 -6.47 -5.89
CA LEU A 18 0.44 -5.82 -7.18
C LEU A 18 1.36 -6.57 -8.15
N GLY A 19 2.07 -7.57 -7.65
CA GLY A 19 3.00 -8.31 -8.51
C GLY A 19 4.25 -7.51 -8.87
N ILE A 20 4.70 -6.66 -7.99
CA ILE A 20 5.88 -5.82 -8.24
C ILE A 20 6.90 -6.04 -7.14
N GLY A 21 8.07 -5.51 -7.32
CA GLY A 21 9.12 -5.63 -6.32
C GLY A 21 8.89 -4.72 -5.14
N LEU A 22 9.43 -5.11 -4.00
CA LEU A 22 9.32 -4.29 -2.80
C LEU A 22 9.96 -2.92 -3.00
N SER A 23 11.09 -2.88 -3.66
CA SER A 23 11.76 -1.61 -3.90
C SER A 23 10.90 -0.68 -4.75
N THR A 24 10.10 -1.24 -5.64
CA THR A 24 9.20 -0.43 -6.46
C THR A 24 8.12 0.22 -5.61
N VAL A 25 7.62 -0.50 -4.60
CA VAL A 25 6.63 0.07 -3.70
C VAL A 25 7.21 1.30 -3.01
N TRP A 26 8.42 1.19 -2.47
CA TRP A 26 9.04 2.31 -1.77
C TRP A 26 9.38 3.45 -2.70
N LYS A 27 9.78 3.11 -3.92
CA LYS A 27 10.08 4.13 -4.91
C LYS A 27 8.83 4.94 -5.23
N TRP A 28 7.71 4.27 -5.44
CA TRP A 28 6.47 4.95 -5.75
C TRP A 28 5.97 5.78 -4.57
N ALA A 29 6.16 5.27 -3.37
CA ALA A 29 5.77 6.03 -2.19
C ALA A 29 6.62 7.30 -2.06
N LYS A 30 7.91 7.18 -2.34
CA LYS A 30 8.80 8.31 -2.27
C LYS A 30 8.46 9.35 -3.33
N GLU A 31 8.05 8.87 -4.50
CA GLU A 31 7.72 9.77 -5.59
C GLU A 31 6.33 10.39 -5.45
N GLY A 32 5.57 9.95 -4.48
CA GLY A 32 4.24 10.46 -4.29
C GLY A 32 3.18 9.81 -5.16
N LYS A 33 3.53 8.72 -5.85
CA LYS A 33 2.55 8.05 -6.68
C LYS A 33 1.53 7.30 -5.86
N ILE A 34 1.94 6.79 -4.71
CA ILE A 34 1.03 6.13 -3.80
C ILE A 34 1.27 6.70 -2.41
N LYS A 35 0.27 6.64 -1.56
CA LYS A 35 0.38 7.22 -0.24
C LYS A 35 0.72 6.19 0.81
N ALA A 36 1.73 6.48 1.60
CA ALA A 36 2.14 5.64 2.71
C ALA A 36 1.64 6.28 3.99
N HIS A 37 1.02 5.50 4.85
CA HIS A 37 0.48 5.99 6.11
C HIS A 37 1.27 5.40 7.27
N ASN A 38 1.90 6.26 8.03
CA ASN A 38 2.68 5.82 9.18
C ASN A 38 1.73 5.80 10.37
N ILE A 39 1.36 4.62 10.83
CA ILE A 39 0.38 4.50 11.89
C ILE A 39 1.01 4.37 13.27
N SER A 40 2.31 4.07 13.32
CA SER A 40 3.02 4.10 14.57
C SER A 40 4.49 4.02 14.25
N ARG A 41 5.33 4.13 15.25
CA ARG A 41 6.75 4.15 15.03
C ARG A 41 7.18 2.89 14.28
N GLY A 42 7.79 3.06 13.14
CA GLY A 42 8.29 1.94 12.36
C GLY A 42 7.22 1.12 11.66
N VAL A 43 5.96 1.55 11.69
CA VAL A 43 4.90 0.79 11.05
C VAL A 43 4.23 1.66 9.99
N THR A 44 4.42 1.29 8.75
CA THR A 44 3.84 2.01 7.61
C THR A 44 2.92 1.06 6.87
N VAL A 45 1.73 1.53 6.54
CA VAL A 45 0.76 0.74 5.79
C VAL A 45 0.28 1.52 4.59
N PHE A 46 -0.30 0.80 3.65
CA PHE A 46 -0.86 1.39 2.45
C PHE A 46 -2.32 0.96 2.37
N ASP A 47 -3.20 1.90 2.09
CA ASP A 47 -4.60 1.58 1.92
C ASP A 47 -4.78 1.10 0.49
N ILE A 48 -5.23 -0.14 0.31
CA ILE A 48 -5.27 -0.72 -1.02
C ILE A 48 -6.21 0.04 -1.96
N GLU A 49 -7.30 0.55 -1.43
CA GLU A 49 -8.23 1.30 -2.30
C GLU A 49 -7.61 2.60 -2.77
N GLU A 50 -6.88 3.27 -1.89
CA GLU A 50 -6.17 4.48 -2.27
C GLU A 50 -5.10 4.16 -3.30
N VAL A 51 -4.36 3.09 -3.08
CA VAL A 51 -3.28 2.73 -3.99
C VAL A 51 -3.82 2.43 -5.37
N LEU A 52 -4.89 1.67 -5.45
CA LEU A 52 -5.47 1.34 -6.74
C LEU A 52 -5.99 2.59 -7.45
N ALA A 53 -6.59 3.49 -6.70
CA ALA A 53 -7.06 4.74 -7.28
C ALA A 53 -5.88 5.59 -7.75
N ASP A 54 -4.82 5.66 -6.93
CA ASP A 54 -3.65 6.45 -7.29
C ASP A 54 -2.97 5.93 -8.54
N LEU A 55 -3.03 4.62 -8.76
CA LEU A 55 -2.42 4.02 -9.92
C LEU A 55 -3.38 3.92 -11.11
N GLY A 56 -4.61 4.35 -10.91
CA GLY A 56 -5.60 4.32 -11.98
C GLY A 56 -6.07 2.91 -12.30
N MET A 57 -6.03 2.03 -11.33
CA MET A 57 -6.36 0.63 -11.54
C MET A 57 -7.71 0.20 -11.01
N ASN A 58 -8.56 1.08 -10.66
CA ASN A 58 -9.87 0.64 -10.20
C ASN A 58 -10.95 0.82 -11.20
#